data_3c8065f292352ba7dd9f56b026490976
#
_entry.id   3c8065f292352ba7dd9f56b026490976
#
_cell.length_a   1.000
_cell.length_b   1.000
_cell.length_c   1.000
_cell.angle_alpha   90.00
_cell.angle_beta   90.00
_cell.angle_gamma   90.00
#
_symmetry.space_group_name_H-M   'P 1'
#
loop_
_entity.id
_entity.type
_entity.pdbx_description
1 polymer ?
#
loop_
_entity_poly.entity_id
_entity_poly.type
_entity_poly.pdbx_seq_one_letter_code
_entity_poly.pdbx_strand_id
1 'polypeptide(L)'
;MSVAVDGADFATWPVSTARRGYRTPVGRYRPYSLAAMHYSSLYDDAPMPYSIFFRGGYAIHGTTEIRNLGRAVSHGCVRLSPDNARSLFELVQSQGRQNTTIEIVR
;
A
#
# COMPACT_ATOMS: atom_id res chain seq x y z
N MET A 1 7.05 6.35 2.04
CA MET A 1 5.67 6.63 2.48
C MET A 1 5.71 7.28 3.86
N SER A 2 5.00 8.37 4.01
CA SER A 2 4.84 9.03 5.30
C SER A 2 3.46 8.73 5.86
N VAL A 3 3.40 8.40 7.14
CA VAL A 3 2.15 8.07 7.84
C VAL A 3 1.99 9.03 9.00
N ALA A 4 0.80 9.63 9.12
CA ALA A 4 0.44 10.50 10.22
C ALA A 4 -0.85 10.01 10.85
N VAL A 5 -0.97 10.18 12.18
CA VAL A 5 -2.16 9.83 12.95
C VAL A 5 -2.57 11.05 13.74
N ASP A 6 -3.81 11.49 13.57
CA ASP A 6 -4.36 12.69 14.23
C ASP A 6 -3.46 13.93 14.05
N GLY A 7 -2.88 14.07 12.84
CA GLY A 7 -2.01 15.20 12.50
C GLY A 7 -0.57 15.08 12.99
N ALA A 8 -0.23 14.04 13.74
CA ALA A 8 1.13 13.81 14.23
C ALA A 8 1.83 12.75 13.40
N ASP A 9 3.12 12.96 13.10
CA ASP A 9 3.92 12.00 12.37
C ASP A 9 4.00 10.68 13.14
N PHE A 10 3.67 9.59 12.47
CA PHE A 10 3.73 8.24 13.02
C PHE A 10 4.94 7.47 12.52
N ALA A 11 5.15 7.45 11.20
CA ALA A 11 6.24 6.69 10.59
C ALA A 11 6.55 7.19 9.19
N THR A 12 7.77 6.92 8.73
CA THR A 12 8.18 7.07 7.33
C THR A 12 8.87 5.78 6.92
N TRP A 13 8.32 5.14 5.89
CA TRP A 13 8.79 3.82 5.46
C TRP A 13 9.21 3.82 4.00
N PRO A 14 10.26 3.04 3.64
CA PRO A 14 10.59 2.82 2.24
C PRO A 14 9.50 2.02 1.55
N VAL A 15 9.22 2.37 0.29
CA VAL A 15 8.18 1.71 -0.52
C VAL A 15 8.70 1.44 -1.91
N SER A 16 8.07 0.48 -2.58
CA SER A 16 8.20 0.30 -4.03
C SER A 16 6.92 0.78 -4.69
N THR A 17 7.05 1.52 -5.78
CA THR A 17 5.94 2.04 -6.55
C THR A 17 6.02 1.55 -7.99
N ALA A 18 5.19 2.10 -8.89
CA ALA A 18 5.09 1.65 -10.27
C ALA A 18 6.42 1.81 -11.02
N ARG A 19 6.84 0.73 -11.68
CA ARG A 19 8.00 0.76 -12.58
C ARG A 19 7.64 1.51 -13.87
N ARG A 20 8.67 1.86 -14.65
CA ARG A 20 8.50 2.55 -15.93
C ARG A 20 7.50 1.80 -16.83
N GLY A 21 6.54 2.54 -17.40
CA GLY A 21 5.47 1.97 -18.21
C GLY A 21 4.21 1.66 -17.43
N TYR A 22 4.27 1.75 -16.10
CA TYR A 22 3.13 1.58 -15.20
C TYR A 22 2.95 2.83 -14.36
N ARG A 23 1.82 2.96 -13.71
CA ARG A 23 1.52 4.12 -12.88
C ARG A 23 0.86 3.70 -11.58
N THR A 24 1.25 4.37 -10.48
CA THR A 24 0.44 4.42 -9.28
C THR A 24 -0.46 5.63 -9.45
N PRO A 25 -1.79 5.47 -9.45
CA PRO A 25 -2.69 6.58 -9.75
C PRO A 25 -2.60 7.69 -8.71
N VAL A 26 -2.30 8.91 -9.19
CA VAL A 26 -2.20 10.10 -8.36
C VAL A 26 -3.59 10.53 -7.92
N GLY A 27 -3.72 11.01 -6.70
CA GLY A 27 -4.97 11.53 -6.17
C GLY A 27 -5.16 11.26 -4.70
N ARG A 28 -6.35 11.57 -4.21
CA ARG A 28 -6.78 11.29 -2.86
C ARG A 28 -7.80 10.20 -2.85
N TYR A 29 -7.60 9.22 -2.00
CA TYR A 29 -8.44 8.04 -1.91
C TYR A 29 -8.75 7.70 -0.47
N ARG A 30 -9.82 6.93 -0.28
CA ARG A 30 -10.09 6.24 0.98
C ARG A 30 -10.00 4.75 0.73
N PRO A 31 -9.47 3.97 1.70
CA PRO A 31 -9.49 2.51 1.56
C PRO A 31 -10.94 2.03 1.42
N TYR A 32 -11.20 1.20 0.43
CA TYR A 32 -12.54 0.63 0.28
C TYR A 32 -12.61 -0.85 0.68
N SER A 33 -11.47 -1.51 0.77
CA SER A 33 -11.41 -2.92 1.15
C SER A 33 -10.07 -3.26 1.80
N LEU A 34 -10.11 -4.14 2.78
CA LEU A 34 -8.94 -4.66 3.46
C LEU A 34 -8.92 -6.18 3.33
N ALA A 35 -7.76 -6.76 3.06
CA ALA A 35 -7.59 -8.20 3.02
C ALA A 35 -6.25 -8.59 3.65
N ALA A 36 -6.30 -9.42 4.72
CA ALA A 36 -5.09 -9.87 5.37
C ALA A 36 -4.17 -10.66 4.42
N MET A 37 -4.76 -11.38 3.49
CA MET A 37 -4.05 -12.02 2.39
C MET A 37 -4.89 -11.95 1.13
N HIS A 38 -4.29 -11.48 0.04
CA HIS A 38 -4.90 -11.44 -1.27
C HIS A 38 -3.90 -12.00 -2.29
N TYR A 39 -4.40 -12.68 -3.29
CA TYR A 39 -3.58 -13.17 -4.40
C TYR A 39 -4.04 -12.51 -5.69
N SER A 40 -3.10 -11.91 -6.41
CA SER A 40 -3.40 -11.18 -7.64
C SER A 40 -3.74 -12.15 -8.77
N SER A 41 -4.97 -12.11 -9.26
CA SER A 41 -5.37 -12.92 -10.43
C SER A 41 -4.75 -12.41 -11.73
N LEU A 42 -4.23 -11.19 -11.74
CA LEU A 42 -3.61 -10.59 -12.93
C LEU A 42 -2.12 -10.94 -13.07
N TYR A 43 -1.45 -11.31 -11.97
CA TYR A 43 0.00 -11.48 -11.93
C TYR A 43 0.38 -12.81 -11.27
N ASP A 44 -0.07 -13.92 -11.86
CA ASP A 44 0.30 -15.29 -11.46
C ASP A 44 0.06 -15.58 -9.97
N ASP A 45 -1.09 -15.12 -9.45
CA ASP A 45 -1.46 -15.30 -8.04
C ASP A 45 -0.39 -14.79 -7.07
N ALA A 46 0.30 -13.71 -7.43
CA ALA A 46 1.30 -13.11 -6.56
C ALA A 46 0.70 -12.73 -5.20
N PRO A 47 1.34 -13.11 -4.08
CA PRO A 47 0.81 -12.81 -2.76
C PRO A 47 0.88 -11.32 -2.45
N MET A 48 -0.20 -10.82 -1.87
CA MET A 48 -0.36 -9.42 -1.47
C MET A 48 -0.81 -9.40 0.00
N PRO A 49 0.10 -9.68 0.95
CA PRO A 49 -0.26 -9.70 2.37
C PRO A 49 -0.59 -8.30 2.87
N TYR A 50 -1.58 -8.22 3.75
CA TYR A 50 -2.03 -6.98 4.37
C TYR A 50 -2.39 -5.91 3.34
N SER A 51 -3.25 -6.29 2.39
CA SER A 51 -3.68 -5.41 1.31
C SER A 51 -4.70 -4.39 1.77
N ILE A 52 -4.46 -3.13 1.41
CA ILE A 52 -5.34 -2.00 1.63
C ILE A 52 -5.67 -1.46 0.24
N PHE A 53 -6.84 -1.81 -0.28
CA PHE A 53 -7.26 -1.40 -1.61
C PHE A 53 -7.82 0.02 -1.58
N PHE A 54 -7.36 0.87 -2.48
CA PHE A 54 -7.78 2.27 -2.53
C PHE A 54 -8.38 2.70 -3.86
N ARG A 55 -8.13 1.97 -4.95
CA ARG A 55 -8.73 2.25 -6.26
C ARG A 55 -8.66 1.01 -7.15
N GLY A 56 -9.83 0.45 -7.53
CA GLY A 56 -9.86 -0.73 -8.38
C GLY A 56 -8.96 -1.83 -7.83
N GLY A 57 -8.03 -2.34 -8.63
CA GLY A 57 -7.05 -3.33 -8.20
C GLY A 57 -5.80 -2.75 -7.55
N TYR A 58 -5.71 -1.43 -7.37
CA TYR A 58 -4.54 -0.80 -6.76
C TYR A 58 -4.63 -0.87 -5.24
N ALA A 59 -3.54 -1.30 -4.63
CA ALA A 59 -3.46 -1.48 -3.18
C ALA A 59 -2.10 -1.09 -2.62
N ILE A 60 -2.07 -0.85 -1.31
CA ILE A 60 -0.86 -0.83 -0.51
C ILE A 60 -0.78 -2.21 0.12
N HIS A 61 0.33 -2.91 -0.02
CA HIS A 61 0.49 -4.26 0.53
C HIS A 61 1.94 -4.59 0.85
N GLY A 62 2.15 -5.71 1.55
CA GLY A 62 3.49 -6.21 1.85
C GLY A 62 4.11 -6.94 0.68
N THR A 63 5.43 -7.02 0.66
CA THR A 63 6.19 -7.77 -0.32
C THR A 63 7.34 -8.50 0.35
N THR A 64 7.67 -9.70 -0.16
CA THR A 64 8.87 -10.41 0.25
C THR A 64 10.13 -9.92 -0.48
N GLU A 65 9.97 -9.11 -1.52
CA GLU A 65 11.07 -8.54 -2.29
C GLU A 65 11.63 -7.29 -1.60
N ILE A 66 12.12 -7.47 -0.38
CA ILE A 66 12.54 -6.36 0.49
C ILE A 66 13.69 -5.54 -0.12
N ARG A 67 14.60 -6.20 -0.84
CA ARG A 67 15.73 -5.52 -1.50
C ARG A 67 15.31 -4.50 -2.56
N ASN A 68 14.08 -4.61 -3.07
CA ASN A 68 13.55 -3.69 -4.07
C ASN A 68 12.80 -2.50 -3.46
N LEU A 69 12.67 -2.44 -2.14
CA LEU A 69 12.07 -1.29 -1.49
C LEU A 69 12.91 -0.04 -1.74
N GLY A 70 12.25 1.07 -2.02
CA GLY A 70 12.89 2.30 -2.46
C GLY A 70 13.01 2.42 -3.98
N ARG A 71 12.60 1.38 -4.72
CA ARG A 71 12.69 1.35 -6.19
C ARG A 71 11.32 1.29 -6.83
N ALA A 72 11.24 1.75 -8.06
CA ALA A 72 10.02 1.69 -8.88
C ALA A 72 9.99 0.34 -9.62
N VAL A 73 9.38 -0.68 -9.03
CA VAL A 73 9.40 -2.05 -9.55
C VAL A 73 8.03 -2.71 -9.64
N SER A 74 6.96 -2.06 -9.17
CA SER A 74 5.62 -2.67 -9.17
C SER A 74 4.84 -2.37 -10.45
N HIS A 75 3.64 -2.96 -10.56
CA HIS A 75 2.71 -2.68 -11.65
C HIS A 75 1.70 -1.57 -11.29
N GLY A 76 1.94 -0.83 -10.21
CA GLY A 76 1.11 0.27 -9.76
C GLY A 76 0.76 0.23 -8.28
N CYS A 77 0.78 -0.95 -7.65
CA CYS A 77 0.59 -1.07 -6.22
C CYS A 77 1.77 -0.47 -5.45
N VAL A 78 1.50 -0.03 -4.23
CA VAL A 78 2.53 0.46 -3.31
C VAL A 78 2.94 -0.70 -2.41
N ARG A 79 4.20 -1.08 -2.45
CA ARG A 79 4.72 -2.21 -1.68
C ARG A 79 5.51 -1.74 -0.47
N LEU A 80 5.27 -2.41 0.65
CA LEU A 80 5.96 -2.19 1.93
C LEU A 80 6.65 -3.49 2.36
N SER A 81 7.57 -3.41 3.32
CA SER A 81 8.01 -4.62 4.02
C SER A 81 6.79 -5.27 4.68
N PRO A 82 6.79 -6.61 4.90
CA PRO A 82 5.65 -7.27 5.54
C PRO A 82 5.31 -6.70 6.91
N ASP A 83 6.31 -6.37 7.72
CA ASP A 83 6.09 -5.81 9.06
C ASP A 83 5.45 -4.43 8.99
N ASN A 84 5.90 -3.58 8.08
CA ASN A 84 5.33 -2.24 7.92
C ASN A 84 3.93 -2.31 7.32
N ALA A 85 3.69 -3.23 6.38
CA ALA A 85 2.36 -3.46 5.82
C ALA A 85 1.38 -3.91 6.90
N ARG A 86 1.80 -4.80 7.79
CA ARG A 86 0.99 -5.25 8.91
C ARG A 86 0.66 -4.11 9.86
N SER A 87 1.66 -3.30 10.21
CA SER A 87 1.45 -2.14 11.09
C SER A 87 0.44 -1.16 10.50
N LEU A 88 0.57 -0.87 9.20
CA LEU A 88 -0.36 0.03 8.52
C LEU A 88 -1.76 -0.58 8.46
N PHE A 89 -1.87 -1.86 8.16
CA PHE A 89 -3.14 -2.58 8.08
C PHE A 89 -3.88 -2.52 9.41
N GLU A 90 -3.20 -2.83 10.51
CA GLU A 90 -3.77 -2.77 11.86
C GLU A 90 -4.19 -1.35 12.23
N LEU A 91 -3.40 -0.36 11.83
CA LEU A 91 -3.72 1.05 12.06
C LEU A 91 -5.01 1.46 11.33
N VAL A 92 -5.15 1.09 10.06
CA VAL A 92 -6.36 1.38 9.28
C VAL A 92 -7.56 0.67 9.87
N GLN A 93 -7.41 -0.57 10.34
CA GLN A 93 -8.50 -1.29 11.00
C GLN A 93 -8.95 -0.57 12.28
N SER A 94 -8.02 -0.09 13.09
CA SER A 94 -8.34 0.57 14.36
C SER A 94 -8.95 1.97 14.16
N GLN A 95 -8.48 2.73 13.19
CA GLN A 95 -8.97 4.08 12.89
C GLN A 95 -10.24 4.07 12.05
N GLY A 96 -10.45 3.03 11.25
CA GLY A 96 -11.57 2.91 10.33
C GLY A 96 -11.24 3.40 8.92
N ARG A 97 -11.79 2.71 7.92
CA ARG A 97 -11.54 3.05 6.51
C ARG A 97 -12.02 4.46 6.16
N GLN A 98 -13.18 4.86 6.67
CA GLN A 98 -13.76 6.17 6.40
C GLN A 98 -12.96 7.32 7.07
N ASN A 99 -12.10 7.00 8.04
CA ASN A 99 -11.25 7.96 8.74
C ASN A 99 -9.82 7.96 8.21
N THR A 100 -9.55 7.20 7.15
CA THR A 100 -8.22 7.07 6.55
C THR A 100 -8.21 7.74 5.20
N THR A 101 -7.22 8.58 4.95
CA THR A 101 -6.98 9.21 3.64
C THR A 101 -5.67 8.72 3.09
N ILE A 102 -5.67 8.30 1.83
CA ILE A 102 -4.48 7.91 1.08
C ILE A 102 -4.26 8.98 0.02
N GLU A 103 -3.09 9.62 0.07
CA GLU A 103 -2.72 10.63 -0.93
C GLU A 103 -1.54 10.12 -1.73
N ILE A 104 -1.72 10.00 -3.03
CA ILE A 104 -0.67 9.62 -3.96
C ILE A 104 -0.24 10.87 -4.71
N VAL A 105 1.03 11.20 -4.56
CA VAL A 105 1.65 12.34 -5.25
C VAL A 105 2.80 11.86 -6.12
N ARG A 106 3.20 12.66 -7.06
CA ARG A 106 4.36 12.38 -7.90
C ARG A 106 5.67 12.68 -7.19
#